data_f2600d7a58f966537d7c7cb3cb837e1a
#
_entry.id   f2600d7a58f966537d7c7cb3cb837e1a
#
_cell.length_a   1.000
_cell.length_b   1.000
_cell.length_c   1.000
_cell.angle_alpha   90.00
_cell.angle_beta   90.00
_cell.angle_gamma   90.00
#
_symmetry.space_group_name_H-M   'P 1'
#
loop_
_entity.id
_entity.type
_entity.pdbx_description
1 polymer ?
#
loop_
_entity_poly.entity_id
_entity_poly.type
_entity_poly.pdbx_seq_one_letter_code
_entity_poly.pdbx_strand_id
1 'polypeptide(L)'
;MAIPFRILSPNTNQRPKLACEITPEGVIAARQQGDAQAVMSFAPLAAGVVKPGLSDANFTDPAMVALALQKALDEVSSREKQLTLVVPDAAVRVLMLEFDTLPAKAQESLPIVRFRLRKLMPFEVDDAAVSYQVMERPQEHGQTHVLVTVMPAAVRSEYEGAVRAAGYEPGVVMPSTLASLAALTSNDPALVVNRNGFTLTTAIAAGNELLLHRTQELPADDGQRQEELVQSVSVARAYFEDTLKALPEVVYYVGPGGAQEFAQMLEDGAKDEAEDGVRVRDLAAGPGMGATGTMPRGLAAGVTGALAS
;
A
#
# COMPACT_ATOMS: atom_id res chain seq x y z
N MET A 1 2.68 -20.06 14.68
CA MET A 1 3.00 -19.77 13.27
C MET A 1 2.05 -18.64 12.88
N ALA A 2 2.55 -17.40 12.77
CA ALA A 2 1.69 -16.25 12.47
C ALA A 2 1.18 -16.38 11.03
N ILE A 3 -0.12 -16.22 10.82
CA ILE A 3 -0.72 -16.19 9.49
C ILE A 3 -0.59 -14.74 9.03
N PRO A 4 0.17 -14.43 7.97
CA PRO A 4 0.31 -13.06 7.50
C PRO A 4 -1.06 -12.53 7.05
N PHE A 5 -1.24 -11.22 7.18
CA PHE A 5 -2.44 -10.51 6.73
C PHE A 5 -2.71 -10.84 5.25
N ARG A 6 -3.77 -11.60 4.99
CA ARG A 6 -4.10 -12.08 3.63
C ARG A 6 -5.24 -11.27 3.05
N ILE A 7 -4.92 -10.36 2.15
CA ILE A 7 -5.88 -9.51 1.43
C ILE A 7 -6.53 -10.22 0.23
N LEU A 8 -6.13 -11.43 -0.13
CA LEU A 8 -6.63 -12.11 -1.33
C LEU A 8 -7.17 -13.50 -1.02
N SER A 9 -8.27 -13.83 -1.71
CA SER A 9 -8.97 -15.12 -1.63
C SER A 9 -8.05 -16.34 -1.71
N PRO A 10 -8.39 -17.44 -1.00
CA PRO A 10 -7.56 -18.64 -0.89
C PRO A 10 -7.42 -19.45 -2.20
N ASN A 11 -7.89 -18.95 -3.32
CA ASN A 11 -8.02 -19.71 -4.57
C ASN A 11 -6.95 -19.36 -5.60
N THR A 12 -5.77 -18.99 -5.19
CA THR A 12 -4.67 -18.69 -6.11
C THR A 12 -3.59 -19.77 -6.05
N ASN A 13 -3.58 -20.60 -7.06
CA ASN A 13 -2.39 -21.28 -7.51
C ASN A 13 -1.28 -20.26 -7.65
N GLN A 14 -0.24 -20.40 -6.83
CA GLN A 14 1.06 -19.74 -6.88
C GLN A 14 1.05 -18.27 -7.33
N ARG A 15 1.16 -17.38 -6.34
CA ARG A 15 1.45 -15.97 -6.60
C ARG A 15 2.76 -15.79 -7.35
N PRO A 16 2.88 -14.74 -8.17
CA PRO A 16 4.15 -14.41 -8.81
C PRO A 16 5.26 -14.26 -7.75
N LYS A 17 6.42 -14.85 -8.00
CA LYS A 17 7.62 -14.68 -7.17
C LYS A 17 8.35 -13.39 -7.47
N LEU A 18 7.80 -12.58 -8.34
CA LEU A 18 8.30 -11.28 -8.77
C LEU A 18 7.27 -10.22 -8.41
N ALA A 19 7.72 -9.12 -7.83
CA ALA A 19 6.90 -7.96 -7.52
C ALA A 19 7.61 -6.68 -7.95
N CYS A 20 6.85 -5.66 -8.33
CA CYS A 20 7.37 -4.31 -8.48
C CYS A 20 6.41 -3.28 -7.89
N GLU A 21 6.96 -2.19 -7.41
CA GLU A 21 6.23 -1.03 -6.91
C GLU A 21 6.64 0.20 -7.68
N ILE A 22 5.65 0.96 -8.18
CA ILE A 22 5.87 2.24 -8.84
C ILE A 22 5.55 3.33 -7.82
N THR A 23 6.54 4.17 -7.51
CA THR A 23 6.38 5.30 -6.59
C THR A 23 6.82 6.61 -7.27
N PRO A 24 6.49 7.79 -6.72
CA PRO A 24 7.02 9.05 -7.20
C PRO A 24 8.56 9.15 -7.17
N GLU A 25 9.21 8.41 -6.28
CA GLU A 25 10.66 8.36 -6.11
C GLU A 25 11.37 7.45 -7.13
N GLY A 26 10.64 6.42 -7.63
CA GLY A 26 11.21 5.45 -8.54
C GLY A 26 10.46 4.12 -8.56
N VAL A 27 11.06 3.16 -9.20
CA VAL A 27 10.56 1.78 -9.29
C VAL A 27 11.40 0.89 -8.39
N ILE A 28 10.73 0.15 -7.52
CA ILE A 28 11.30 -0.91 -6.71
C ILE A 28 10.90 -2.24 -7.34
N ALA A 29 11.85 -3.15 -7.53
CA ALA A 29 11.56 -4.52 -7.94
C ALA A 29 12.13 -5.50 -6.92
N ALA A 30 11.41 -6.59 -6.69
CA ALA A 30 11.84 -7.65 -5.80
C ALA A 30 11.47 -9.02 -6.35
N ARG A 31 12.37 -9.99 -6.16
CA ARG A 31 12.12 -11.40 -6.49
C ARG A 31 12.46 -12.29 -5.30
N GLN A 32 11.54 -13.17 -4.97
CA GLN A 32 11.76 -14.19 -3.95
C GLN A 32 12.86 -15.17 -4.38
N GLN A 33 13.84 -15.35 -3.51
CA GLN A 33 14.95 -16.30 -3.70
C GLN A 33 14.99 -17.26 -2.52
N GLY A 34 14.43 -18.47 -2.67
CA GLY A 34 14.23 -19.40 -1.55
C GLY A 34 13.11 -18.95 -0.60
N ASP A 35 13.10 -19.54 0.62
CA ASP A 35 11.95 -19.39 1.53
C ASP A 35 11.95 -18.08 2.34
N ALA A 36 13.09 -17.38 2.44
CA ALA A 36 13.21 -16.22 3.33
C ALA A 36 14.03 -15.06 2.75
N GLN A 37 14.55 -15.18 1.54
CA GLN A 37 15.39 -14.13 0.94
C GLN A 37 14.73 -13.55 -0.29
N ALA A 38 14.80 -12.23 -0.43
CA ALA A 38 14.44 -11.54 -1.65
C ALA A 38 15.64 -10.74 -2.19
N VAL A 39 15.82 -10.78 -3.51
CA VAL A 39 16.72 -9.86 -4.20
C VAL A 39 15.90 -8.66 -4.61
N MET A 40 16.43 -7.46 -4.35
CA MET A 40 15.74 -6.19 -4.65
C MET A 40 16.62 -5.29 -5.50
N SER A 41 15.97 -4.45 -6.31
CA SER A 41 16.60 -3.37 -7.04
C SER A 41 15.76 -2.11 -6.99
N PHE A 42 16.38 -0.97 -7.29
CA PHE A 42 15.75 0.34 -7.36
C PHE A 42 16.22 1.10 -8.58
N ALA A 43 15.27 1.61 -9.35
CA ALA A 43 15.52 2.52 -10.46
C ALA A 43 14.86 3.87 -10.14
N PRO A 44 15.64 4.96 -9.90
CA PRO A 44 15.08 6.25 -9.55
C PRO A 44 14.33 6.87 -10.74
N LEU A 45 13.31 7.66 -10.42
CA LEU A 45 12.59 8.52 -11.35
C LEU A 45 12.80 10.00 -11.00
N ALA A 46 12.78 10.86 -12.00
CA ALA A 46 12.81 12.30 -11.76
C ALA A 46 11.51 12.76 -11.08
N ALA A 47 11.61 13.75 -10.23
CA ALA A 47 10.46 14.32 -9.54
C ALA A 47 9.38 14.78 -10.54
N GLY A 48 8.13 14.42 -10.25
CA GLY A 48 6.97 14.76 -11.09
C GLY A 48 6.73 13.86 -12.29
N VAL A 49 7.55 12.83 -12.54
CA VAL A 49 7.30 11.81 -13.59
C VAL A 49 6.08 10.97 -13.23
N VAL A 50 5.94 10.60 -11.96
CA VAL A 50 4.77 9.89 -11.42
C VAL A 50 4.00 10.83 -10.51
N LYS A 51 2.73 11.08 -10.86
CA LYS A 51 1.77 11.90 -10.10
C LYS A 51 0.52 11.06 -9.82
N PRO A 52 0.54 10.25 -8.77
CA PRO A 52 -0.54 9.30 -8.53
C PRO A 52 -1.87 10.00 -8.24
N GLY A 53 -2.94 9.50 -8.83
CA GLY A 53 -4.29 10.03 -8.63
C GLY A 53 -5.35 9.12 -9.25
N LEU A 54 -6.62 9.47 -9.03
CA LEU A 54 -7.76 8.74 -9.60
C LEU A 54 -8.15 9.23 -10.99
N SER A 55 -7.46 10.22 -11.52
CA SER A 55 -7.64 10.73 -12.88
C SER A 55 -6.65 10.09 -13.84
N ASP A 56 -6.88 10.31 -15.13
CA ASP A 56 -5.95 9.93 -16.18
C ASP A 56 -4.61 10.65 -16.04
N ALA A 57 -3.60 10.12 -16.75
CA ALA A 57 -2.26 10.70 -16.80
C ALA A 57 -1.54 10.79 -15.44
N ASN A 58 -1.42 9.65 -14.77
CA ASN A 58 -0.54 9.51 -13.59
C ASN A 58 0.95 9.58 -13.97
N PHE A 59 1.29 9.33 -15.22
CA PHE A 59 2.65 9.41 -15.75
C PHE A 59 2.79 10.59 -16.70
N THR A 60 3.65 11.56 -16.36
CA THR A 60 3.98 12.67 -17.27
C THR A 60 4.92 12.23 -18.40
N ASP A 61 5.68 11.14 -18.18
CA ASP A 61 6.52 10.48 -19.16
C ASP A 61 6.40 8.95 -19.03
N PRO A 62 5.42 8.32 -19.70
CA PRO A 62 5.23 6.86 -19.66
C PRO A 62 6.45 6.05 -20.15
N ALA A 63 7.23 6.61 -21.09
CA ALA A 63 8.41 5.92 -21.61
C ALA A 63 9.52 5.85 -20.55
N MET A 64 9.71 6.90 -19.78
CA MET A 64 10.66 6.93 -18.66
C MET A 64 10.25 5.93 -17.57
N VAL A 65 8.95 5.83 -17.25
CA VAL A 65 8.45 4.84 -16.29
C VAL A 65 8.69 3.41 -16.77
N ALA A 66 8.40 3.13 -18.05
CA ALA A 66 8.64 1.81 -18.65
C ALA A 66 10.13 1.44 -18.63
N LEU A 67 11.02 2.38 -18.91
CA LEU A 67 12.47 2.17 -18.86
C LEU A 67 12.96 1.88 -17.43
N ALA A 68 12.45 2.63 -16.43
CA ALA A 68 12.77 2.39 -15.03
C ALA A 68 12.28 1.02 -14.57
N LEU A 69 11.05 0.62 -14.96
CA LEU A 69 10.51 -0.72 -14.71
C LEU A 69 11.40 -1.80 -15.33
N GLN A 70 11.74 -1.65 -16.62
CA GLN A 70 12.62 -2.60 -17.28
C GLN A 70 13.94 -2.74 -16.54
N LYS A 71 14.59 -1.62 -16.22
CA LYS A 71 15.88 -1.62 -15.52
C LYS A 71 15.78 -2.34 -14.18
N ALA A 72 14.81 -1.96 -13.33
CA ALA A 72 14.66 -2.55 -12.00
C ALA A 72 14.32 -4.05 -12.06
N LEU A 73 13.43 -4.43 -12.97
CA LEU A 73 13.00 -5.82 -13.11
C LEU A 73 14.08 -6.72 -13.73
N ASP A 74 14.83 -6.26 -14.73
CA ASP A 74 15.89 -7.04 -15.35
C ASP A 74 17.04 -7.33 -14.38
N GLU A 75 17.28 -6.46 -13.38
CA GLU A 75 18.30 -6.69 -12.33
C GLU A 75 17.94 -7.84 -11.39
N VAL A 76 16.64 -8.08 -11.12
CA VAL A 76 16.17 -9.08 -10.17
C VAL A 76 15.53 -10.30 -10.83
N SER A 77 14.97 -10.13 -12.03
CA SER A 77 14.25 -11.18 -12.74
C SER A 77 15.20 -12.27 -13.24
N SER A 78 14.72 -13.50 -13.30
CA SER A 78 15.39 -14.60 -13.97
C SER A 78 14.68 -14.91 -15.31
N ARG A 79 13.65 -15.75 -15.26
CA ARG A 79 12.82 -16.14 -16.42
C ARG A 79 11.35 -15.79 -16.25
N GLU A 80 10.97 -15.38 -15.05
CA GLU A 80 9.59 -15.05 -14.69
C GLU A 80 9.21 -13.71 -15.32
N LYS A 81 8.09 -13.68 -16.02
CA LYS A 81 7.57 -12.45 -16.62
C LYS A 81 6.31 -11.95 -15.93
N GLN A 82 5.62 -12.83 -15.20
CA GLN A 82 4.44 -12.45 -14.44
C GLN A 82 4.84 -11.89 -13.07
N LEU A 83 4.24 -10.78 -12.68
CA LEU A 83 4.55 -10.10 -11.44
C LEU A 83 3.32 -9.58 -10.69
N THR A 84 3.49 -9.32 -9.39
CA THR A 84 2.57 -8.48 -8.61
C THR A 84 2.99 -7.02 -8.76
N LEU A 85 2.06 -6.19 -9.25
CA LEU A 85 2.25 -4.75 -9.39
C LEU A 85 1.68 -4.04 -8.16
N VAL A 86 2.53 -3.33 -7.44
CA VAL A 86 2.13 -2.46 -6.34
C VAL A 86 2.03 -1.02 -6.86
N VAL A 87 0.90 -0.39 -6.59
CA VAL A 87 0.59 0.97 -7.06
C VAL A 87 0.39 1.92 -5.88
N PRO A 88 0.69 3.22 -6.02
CA PRO A 88 0.45 4.20 -4.97
C PRO A 88 -1.02 4.23 -4.51
N ASP A 89 -1.25 4.44 -3.23
CA ASP A 89 -2.61 4.47 -2.66
C ASP A 89 -3.50 5.56 -3.28
N ALA A 90 -2.92 6.68 -3.74
CA ALA A 90 -3.66 7.73 -4.42
C ALA A 90 -4.30 7.28 -5.75
N ALA A 91 -3.77 6.23 -6.40
CA ALA A 91 -4.31 5.67 -7.64
C ALA A 91 -5.49 4.71 -7.43
N VAL A 92 -5.81 4.39 -6.17
CA VAL A 92 -6.85 3.41 -5.79
C VAL A 92 -7.68 3.96 -4.65
N ARG A 93 -8.97 3.67 -4.60
CA ARG A 93 -9.76 3.87 -3.37
C ARG A 93 -9.89 2.57 -2.61
N VAL A 94 -9.55 2.61 -1.34
CA VAL A 94 -9.74 1.54 -0.38
C VAL A 94 -10.84 1.96 0.59
N LEU A 95 -11.86 1.14 0.74
CA LEU A 95 -13.04 1.42 1.54
C LEU A 95 -13.37 0.23 2.44
N MET A 96 -13.77 0.51 3.65
CA MET A 96 -14.43 -0.46 4.53
C MET A 96 -15.93 -0.17 4.50
N LEU A 97 -16.70 -1.11 3.99
CA LEU A 97 -18.15 -1.00 3.83
C LEU A 97 -18.86 -2.03 4.72
N GLU A 98 -20.05 -1.66 5.16
CA GLU A 98 -20.95 -2.50 5.94
C GLU A 98 -22.19 -2.83 5.10
N PHE A 99 -22.58 -4.09 5.13
CA PHE A 99 -23.79 -4.61 4.48
C PHE A 99 -24.61 -5.40 5.48
N ASP A 100 -25.93 -5.21 5.50
CA ASP A 100 -26.83 -6.02 6.34
C ASP A 100 -26.75 -7.49 5.93
N THR A 101 -26.67 -7.73 4.63
CA THR A 101 -26.48 -9.06 4.04
C THR A 101 -25.69 -8.98 2.75
N LEU A 102 -24.79 -9.92 2.53
CA LEU A 102 -24.07 -10.04 1.28
C LEU A 102 -24.08 -11.52 0.84
N PRO A 103 -24.51 -11.82 -0.40
CA PRO A 103 -24.48 -13.19 -0.92
C PRO A 103 -23.05 -13.78 -0.88
N ALA A 104 -22.93 -15.07 -0.59
CA ALA A 104 -21.63 -15.73 -0.55
C ALA A 104 -20.95 -15.86 -1.93
N LYS A 105 -21.75 -15.87 -3.01
CA LYS A 105 -21.24 -16.02 -4.38
C LYS A 105 -20.81 -14.67 -4.94
N ALA A 106 -19.57 -14.59 -5.41
CA ALA A 106 -19.02 -13.35 -5.97
C ALA A 106 -19.83 -12.78 -7.14
N GLN A 107 -20.45 -13.63 -7.94
CA GLN A 107 -21.30 -13.21 -9.07
C GLN A 107 -22.57 -12.45 -8.62
N GLU A 108 -23.06 -12.73 -7.41
CA GLU A 108 -24.26 -12.09 -6.84
C GLU A 108 -23.87 -10.85 -6.00
N SER A 109 -22.76 -10.91 -5.27
CA SER A 109 -22.31 -9.86 -4.37
C SER A 109 -21.60 -8.70 -5.08
N LEU A 110 -20.81 -8.96 -6.14
CA LEU A 110 -20.10 -7.91 -6.86
C LEU A 110 -21.02 -6.80 -7.43
N PRO A 111 -22.19 -7.09 -8.03
CA PRO A 111 -23.13 -6.06 -8.45
C PRO A 111 -23.65 -5.21 -7.28
N ILE A 112 -23.87 -5.79 -6.09
CA ILE A 112 -24.30 -5.07 -4.88
C ILE A 112 -23.21 -4.13 -4.40
N VAL A 113 -21.96 -4.60 -4.35
CA VAL A 113 -20.80 -3.77 -4.02
C VAL A 113 -20.67 -2.62 -5.03
N ARG A 114 -20.73 -2.88 -6.33
CA ARG A 114 -20.67 -1.84 -7.37
C ARG A 114 -21.79 -0.80 -7.23
N PHE A 115 -23.01 -1.25 -6.92
CA PHE A 115 -24.13 -0.33 -6.71
C PHE A 115 -23.87 0.63 -5.54
N ARG A 116 -23.27 0.13 -4.44
CA ARG A 116 -22.88 0.95 -3.30
C ARG A 116 -21.79 1.96 -3.67
N LEU A 117 -20.79 1.51 -4.44
CA LEU A 117 -19.66 2.32 -4.88
C LEU A 117 -20.08 3.50 -5.78
N ARG A 118 -21.08 3.34 -6.64
CA ARG A 118 -21.59 4.44 -7.51
C ARG A 118 -21.97 5.70 -6.74
N LYS A 119 -22.37 5.57 -5.47
CA LYS A 119 -22.73 6.71 -4.61
C LYS A 119 -21.55 7.31 -3.86
N LEU A 120 -20.42 6.61 -3.82
CA LEU A 120 -19.26 6.97 -3.02
C LEU A 120 -18.07 7.44 -3.88
N MET A 121 -18.06 7.08 -5.16
CA MET A 121 -16.94 7.40 -6.05
C MET A 121 -17.19 8.65 -6.86
N PRO A 122 -16.16 9.49 -7.08
CA PRO A 122 -16.24 10.67 -7.94
C PRO A 122 -16.04 10.34 -9.44
N PHE A 123 -16.01 9.05 -9.80
CA PHE A 123 -15.80 8.54 -11.17
C PHE A 123 -16.72 7.36 -11.48
N GLU A 124 -16.84 7.02 -12.76
CA GLU A 124 -17.67 5.91 -13.23
C GLU A 124 -17.12 4.56 -12.74
N VAL A 125 -18.00 3.81 -12.05
CA VAL A 125 -17.63 2.53 -11.41
C VAL A 125 -17.85 1.35 -12.34
N ASP A 126 -18.63 1.48 -13.40
CA ASP A 126 -19.06 0.36 -14.25
C ASP A 126 -17.86 -0.32 -14.93
N ASP A 127 -16.90 0.46 -15.43
CA ASP A 127 -15.67 -0.04 -16.05
C ASP A 127 -14.49 -0.13 -15.07
N ALA A 128 -14.64 0.36 -13.84
CA ALA A 128 -13.57 0.35 -12.85
C ALA A 128 -13.22 -1.09 -12.44
N ALA A 129 -11.95 -1.31 -12.13
CA ALA A 129 -11.52 -2.54 -11.46
C ALA A 129 -12.01 -2.50 -10.01
N VAL A 130 -12.83 -3.46 -9.64
CA VAL A 130 -13.35 -3.61 -8.27
C VAL A 130 -12.96 -4.99 -7.75
N SER A 131 -12.31 -5.00 -6.59
CA SER A 131 -12.06 -6.20 -5.80
C SER A 131 -12.62 -6.00 -4.40
N TYR A 132 -13.08 -7.06 -3.77
CA TYR A 132 -13.55 -6.99 -2.40
C TYR A 132 -13.23 -8.27 -1.64
N GLN A 133 -13.14 -8.14 -0.32
CA GLN A 133 -12.94 -9.24 0.62
C GLN A 133 -13.90 -9.07 1.80
N VAL A 134 -14.63 -10.12 2.12
CA VAL A 134 -15.41 -10.19 3.36
C VAL A 134 -14.43 -10.38 4.51
N MET A 135 -14.51 -9.51 5.51
CA MET A 135 -13.63 -9.54 6.67
C MET A 135 -14.20 -10.47 7.74
N GLU A 136 -13.33 -11.25 8.38
CA GLU A 136 -13.68 -12.16 9.48
C GLU A 136 -13.84 -11.39 10.81
N ARG A 137 -14.62 -10.31 10.80
CA ARG A 137 -14.89 -9.56 12.01
C ARG A 137 -16.09 -10.15 12.74
N PRO A 138 -16.08 -10.26 14.10
CA PRO A 138 -17.29 -10.58 14.84
C PRO A 138 -18.42 -9.66 14.41
N GLN A 139 -19.53 -10.24 13.99
CA GLN A 139 -20.68 -9.48 13.51
C GLN A 139 -21.28 -8.71 14.68
N GLU A 140 -20.82 -7.49 14.90
CA GLU A 140 -21.54 -6.54 15.73
C GLU A 140 -22.83 -6.18 14.99
N HIS A 141 -23.97 -6.48 15.56
CA HIS A 141 -25.31 -6.25 14.99
C HIS A 141 -25.66 -7.04 13.72
N GLY A 142 -24.94 -8.14 13.41
CA GLY A 142 -25.25 -9.00 12.26
C GLY A 142 -24.83 -8.44 10.90
N GLN A 143 -24.02 -7.38 10.86
CA GLN A 143 -23.54 -6.75 9.61
C GLN A 143 -22.31 -7.45 9.07
N THR A 144 -22.20 -7.51 7.74
CA THR A 144 -21.05 -8.04 7.02
C THR A 144 -20.09 -6.90 6.68
N HIS A 145 -18.88 -6.93 7.25
CA HIS A 145 -17.81 -5.96 6.94
C HIS A 145 -17.05 -6.39 5.70
N VAL A 146 -16.83 -5.47 4.79
CA VAL A 146 -16.21 -5.74 3.49
C VAL A 146 -15.13 -4.71 3.20
N LEU A 147 -13.91 -5.19 2.99
CA LEU A 147 -12.83 -4.38 2.42
C LEU A 147 -13.01 -4.33 0.91
N VAL A 148 -13.08 -3.15 0.35
CA VAL A 148 -13.27 -2.94 -1.08
C VAL A 148 -12.13 -2.09 -1.63
N THR A 149 -11.56 -2.51 -2.76
CA THR A 149 -10.64 -1.69 -3.56
C THR A 149 -11.27 -1.37 -4.90
N VAL A 150 -11.16 -0.12 -5.33
CA VAL A 150 -11.66 0.31 -6.62
C VAL A 150 -10.66 1.22 -7.31
N MET A 151 -10.34 0.91 -8.57
CA MET A 151 -9.37 1.64 -9.39
C MET A 151 -10.02 2.00 -10.73
N PRO A 152 -9.97 3.27 -11.17
CA PRO A 152 -10.50 3.67 -12.48
C PRO A 152 -9.85 2.87 -13.61
N ALA A 153 -10.63 2.53 -14.64
CA ALA A 153 -10.16 1.69 -15.76
C ALA A 153 -8.96 2.33 -16.50
N ALA A 154 -9.00 3.63 -16.72
CA ALA A 154 -7.93 4.35 -17.39
C ALA A 154 -6.63 4.31 -16.58
N VAL A 155 -6.70 4.58 -15.25
CA VAL A 155 -5.56 4.52 -14.35
C VAL A 155 -4.97 3.12 -14.31
N ARG A 156 -5.82 2.08 -14.16
CA ARG A 156 -5.35 0.70 -14.24
C ARG A 156 -4.61 0.40 -15.53
N SER A 157 -5.20 0.81 -16.66
CA SER A 157 -4.63 0.56 -18.00
C SER A 157 -3.28 1.24 -18.18
N GLU A 158 -3.09 2.44 -17.61
CA GLU A 158 -1.83 3.17 -17.63
C GLU A 158 -0.72 2.42 -16.86
N TYR A 159 -0.99 2.02 -15.61
CA TYR A 159 -0.03 1.27 -14.79
C TYR A 159 0.29 -0.11 -15.38
N GLU A 160 -0.70 -0.88 -15.78
CA GLU A 160 -0.51 -2.18 -16.42
C GLU A 160 0.20 -2.03 -17.78
N GLY A 161 -0.13 -0.97 -18.54
CA GLY A 161 0.49 -0.65 -19.81
C GLY A 161 2.00 -0.40 -19.70
N ALA A 162 2.43 0.31 -18.65
CA ALA A 162 3.84 0.56 -18.37
C ALA A 162 4.60 -0.75 -18.08
N VAL A 163 3.99 -1.67 -17.32
CA VAL A 163 4.57 -2.99 -17.03
C VAL A 163 4.71 -3.82 -18.31
N ARG A 164 3.69 -3.81 -19.18
CA ARG A 164 3.75 -4.51 -20.49
C ARG A 164 4.78 -3.88 -21.41
N ALA A 165 4.90 -2.56 -21.43
CA ALA A 165 5.93 -1.86 -22.21
C ALA A 165 7.35 -2.20 -21.74
N ALA A 166 7.54 -2.51 -20.46
CA ALA A 166 8.79 -3.01 -19.91
C ALA A 166 9.07 -4.50 -20.23
N GLY A 167 8.16 -5.21 -20.91
CA GLY A 167 8.31 -6.62 -21.30
C GLY A 167 7.90 -7.62 -20.22
N TYR A 168 7.04 -7.19 -19.28
CA TYR A 168 6.50 -8.02 -18.19
C TYR A 168 4.97 -8.04 -18.22
N GLU A 169 4.35 -8.97 -17.46
CA GLU A 169 2.90 -9.14 -17.39
C GLU A 169 2.40 -8.91 -15.96
N PRO A 170 1.51 -7.94 -15.73
CA PRO A 170 0.89 -7.74 -14.43
C PRO A 170 -0.12 -8.86 -14.16
N GLY A 171 0.14 -9.66 -13.11
CA GLY A 171 -0.77 -10.74 -12.68
C GLY A 171 -1.74 -10.28 -11.59
N VAL A 172 -1.26 -9.52 -10.64
CA VAL A 172 -2.03 -8.95 -9.53
C VAL A 172 -1.67 -7.48 -9.39
N VAL A 173 -2.67 -6.63 -9.09
CA VAL A 173 -2.45 -5.21 -8.77
C VAL A 173 -2.89 -4.97 -7.32
N MET A 174 -2.02 -4.35 -6.51
CA MET A 174 -2.26 -4.10 -5.09
C MET A 174 -1.95 -2.65 -4.72
N PRO A 175 -2.76 -2.00 -3.86
CA PRO A 175 -2.39 -0.73 -3.25
C PRO A 175 -1.18 -0.87 -2.33
N SER A 176 -0.31 0.15 -2.30
CA SER A 176 0.96 0.14 -1.57
C SER A 176 0.79 -0.16 -0.08
N THR A 177 -0.13 0.51 0.61
CA THR A 177 -0.36 0.27 2.04
C THR A 177 -0.88 -1.15 2.30
N LEU A 178 -1.84 -1.64 1.50
CA LEU A 178 -2.35 -2.99 1.68
C LEU A 178 -1.28 -4.06 1.39
N ALA A 179 -0.44 -3.82 0.39
CA ALA A 179 0.71 -4.69 0.14
C ALA A 179 1.68 -4.66 1.33
N SER A 180 2.00 -3.47 1.84
CA SER A 180 2.92 -3.30 2.97
C SER A 180 2.44 -3.98 4.25
N LEU A 181 1.14 -3.95 4.55
CA LEU A 181 0.56 -4.65 5.71
C LEU A 181 0.87 -6.16 5.73
N ALA A 182 0.99 -6.77 4.55
CA ALA A 182 1.35 -8.19 4.47
C ALA A 182 2.82 -8.48 4.85
N ALA A 183 3.65 -7.45 5.00
CA ALA A 183 5.01 -7.57 5.54
C ALA A 183 5.07 -7.57 7.08
N LEU A 184 3.95 -7.32 7.77
CA LEU A 184 3.86 -7.46 9.21
C LEU A 184 4.15 -8.90 9.62
N THR A 185 5.05 -9.08 10.58
CA THR A 185 5.49 -10.41 11.05
C THR A 185 4.78 -10.86 12.32
N SER A 186 3.99 -9.97 12.94
CA SER A 186 3.19 -10.23 14.13
C SER A 186 1.71 -10.03 13.85
N ASN A 187 0.85 -10.72 14.59
CA ASN A 187 -0.60 -10.49 14.62
C ASN A 187 -1.01 -9.42 15.65
N ASP A 188 -0.03 -8.83 16.35
CA ASP A 188 -0.30 -7.76 17.28
C ASP A 188 -0.84 -6.54 16.53
N PRO A 189 -1.70 -5.73 17.20
CA PRO A 189 -2.16 -4.51 16.59
C PRO A 189 -1.03 -3.59 16.17
N ALA A 190 -1.07 -3.11 14.93
CA ALA A 190 -0.03 -2.28 14.35
C ALA A 190 -0.63 -1.02 13.70
N LEU A 191 -0.02 0.13 13.98
CA LEU A 191 -0.26 1.38 13.27
C LEU A 191 0.83 1.54 12.19
N VAL A 192 0.40 1.62 10.94
CA VAL A 192 1.27 1.81 9.78
C VAL A 192 1.00 3.16 9.15
N VAL A 193 2.06 3.89 8.86
CA VAL A 193 2.05 5.17 8.13
C VAL A 193 2.83 4.99 6.85
N ASN A 194 2.16 5.15 5.71
CA ASN A 194 2.76 5.04 4.39
C ASN A 194 2.71 6.39 3.66
N ARG A 195 3.88 6.88 3.24
CA ARG A 195 4.01 8.12 2.47
C ARG A 195 4.53 7.83 1.07
N ASN A 196 3.75 8.22 0.07
CA ASN A 196 4.08 8.15 -1.35
C ASN A 196 4.00 9.56 -1.95
N GLY A 197 5.13 10.22 -2.08
CA GLY A 197 5.18 11.62 -2.52
C GLY A 197 4.36 12.54 -1.62
N PHE A 198 3.29 13.12 -2.17
CA PHE A 198 2.33 14.00 -1.46
C PHE A 198 1.10 13.24 -0.91
N THR A 199 1.13 11.95 -0.85
CA THR A 199 0.04 11.15 -0.30
C THR A 199 0.48 10.47 0.99
N LEU A 200 -0.34 10.58 2.03
CA LEU A 200 -0.18 9.90 3.30
C LEU A 200 -1.33 8.93 3.50
N THR A 201 -1.02 7.70 3.82
CA THR A 201 -2.00 6.71 4.26
C THR A 201 -1.68 6.25 5.66
N THR A 202 -2.64 6.32 6.56
CA THR A 202 -2.59 5.72 7.90
C THR A 202 -3.47 4.48 7.91
N ALA A 203 -2.94 3.37 8.42
CA ALA A 203 -3.67 2.11 8.52
C ALA A 203 -3.44 1.47 9.88
N ILE A 204 -4.50 0.87 10.44
CA ILE A 204 -4.41 0.06 11.66
C ILE A 204 -4.89 -1.34 11.32
N ALA A 205 -4.04 -2.31 11.59
CA ALA A 205 -4.33 -3.72 11.41
C ALA A 205 -4.16 -4.47 12.73
N ALA A 206 -5.02 -5.46 12.98
CA ALA A 206 -4.95 -6.35 14.15
C ALA A 206 -5.24 -7.78 13.68
N GLY A 207 -4.24 -8.65 13.67
CA GLY A 207 -4.34 -9.97 13.06
C GLY A 207 -4.70 -9.86 11.57
N ASN A 208 -5.83 -10.46 11.17
CA ASN A 208 -6.35 -10.41 9.80
C ASN A 208 -7.36 -9.27 9.56
N GLU A 209 -7.52 -8.37 10.51
CA GLU A 209 -8.49 -7.29 10.42
C GLU A 209 -7.83 -5.97 10.09
N LEU A 210 -8.43 -5.22 9.18
CA LEU A 210 -8.14 -3.83 8.92
C LEU A 210 -9.14 -2.98 9.71
N LEU A 211 -8.66 -2.20 10.68
CA LEU A 211 -9.49 -1.38 11.56
C LEU A 211 -9.60 0.07 11.06
N LEU A 212 -8.54 0.55 10.42
CA LEU A 212 -8.48 1.88 9.81
C LEU A 212 -7.70 1.80 8.51
N HIS A 213 -8.16 2.51 7.49
CA HIS A 213 -7.41 2.86 6.29
C HIS A 213 -7.86 4.25 5.84
N ARG A 214 -6.99 5.23 5.99
CA ARG A 214 -7.27 6.62 5.63
C ARG A 214 -6.15 7.14 4.75
N THR A 215 -6.50 7.53 3.54
CA THR A 215 -5.59 8.16 2.58
C THR A 215 -5.95 9.63 2.41
N GLN A 216 -4.97 10.50 2.46
CA GLN A 216 -5.12 11.94 2.29
C GLN A 216 -3.97 12.54 1.47
N GLU A 217 -4.24 13.64 0.81
CA GLU A 217 -3.24 14.43 0.13
C GLU A 217 -2.56 15.40 1.11
N LEU A 218 -1.24 15.50 1.02
CA LEU A 218 -0.44 16.40 1.83
C LEU A 218 -0.24 17.73 1.09
N PRO A 219 -0.19 18.86 1.82
CA PRO A 219 0.11 20.16 1.25
C PRO A 219 1.46 20.21 0.52
N ALA A 220 1.54 21.04 -0.51
CA ALA A 220 2.79 21.29 -1.22
C ALA A 220 3.81 22.12 -0.40
N ASP A 221 3.31 23.01 0.47
CA ASP A 221 4.12 23.79 1.39
C ASP A 221 4.75 22.90 2.47
N ASP A 222 6.05 23.03 2.71
CA ASP A 222 6.79 22.16 3.62
C ASP A 222 6.35 22.27 5.07
N GLY A 223 6.05 23.50 5.54
CA GLY A 223 5.60 23.73 6.91
C GLY A 223 4.21 23.15 7.16
N GLN A 224 3.26 23.43 6.26
CA GLN A 224 1.91 22.87 6.34
C GLN A 224 1.91 21.35 6.19
N ARG A 225 2.78 20.82 5.35
CA ARG A 225 2.94 19.37 5.18
C ARG A 225 3.40 18.69 6.46
N GLN A 226 4.37 19.29 7.17
CA GLN A 226 4.85 18.78 8.45
C GLN A 226 3.74 18.82 9.52
N GLU A 227 3.00 19.91 9.62
CA GLU A 227 1.85 20.02 10.54
C GLU A 227 0.79 18.96 10.24
N GLU A 228 0.46 18.73 8.96
CA GLU A 228 -0.53 17.72 8.54
C GLU A 228 -0.05 16.29 8.81
N LEU A 229 1.25 16.01 8.67
CA LEU A 229 1.85 14.72 9.03
C LEU A 229 1.68 14.43 10.51
N VAL A 230 2.06 15.37 11.38
CA VAL A 230 1.92 15.24 12.84
C VAL A 230 0.47 15.05 13.23
N GLN A 231 -0.43 15.90 12.71
CA GLN A 231 -1.86 15.82 12.97
C GLN A 231 -2.44 14.45 12.56
N SER A 232 -2.05 13.94 11.40
CA SER A 232 -2.56 12.66 10.90
C SER A 232 -2.12 11.48 11.76
N VAL A 233 -0.88 11.50 12.22
CA VAL A 233 -0.36 10.47 13.14
C VAL A 233 -1.06 10.54 14.48
N SER A 234 -1.24 11.74 15.05
CA SER A 234 -1.94 11.94 16.33
C SER A 234 -3.39 11.44 16.25
N VAL A 235 -4.11 11.77 15.16
CA VAL A 235 -5.49 11.28 14.95
C VAL A 235 -5.52 9.74 14.84
N ALA A 236 -4.57 9.14 14.12
CA ALA A 236 -4.51 7.69 13.99
C ALA A 236 -4.17 7.00 15.32
N ARG A 237 -3.29 7.60 16.15
CA ARG A 237 -2.97 7.10 17.49
C ARG A 237 -4.18 7.18 18.43
N ALA A 238 -4.90 8.30 18.42
CA ALA A 238 -6.13 8.45 19.21
C ALA A 238 -7.19 7.41 18.81
N TYR A 239 -7.38 7.19 17.51
CA TYR A 239 -8.27 6.14 17.01
C TYR A 239 -7.83 4.74 17.44
N PHE A 240 -6.52 4.46 17.42
CA PHE A 240 -5.94 3.19 17.87
C PHE A 240 -6.26 2.98 19.36
N GLU A 241 -6.03 3.99 20.22
CA GLU A 241 -6.32 3.96 21.64
C GLU A 241 -7.81 3.77 21.91
N ASP A 242 -8.66 4.53 21.23
CA ASP A 242 -10.11 4.43 21.38
C ASP A 242 -10.65 3.05 20.99
N THR A 243 -10.09 2.44 19.95
CA THR A 243 -10.58 1.17 19.41
C THR A 243 -10.02 -0.03 20.19
N LEU A 244 -8.74 0.00 20.53
CA LEU A 244 -8.01 -1.13 21.11
C LEU A 244 -7.75 -1.00 22.61
N LYS A 245 -8.08 0.15 23.20
CA LYS A 245 -7.85 0.48 24.62
C LYS A 245 -6.38 0.36 25.05
N ALA A 246 -5.49 0.61 24.11
CA ALA A 246 -4.04 0.60 24.28
C ALA A 246 -3.39 1.58 23.31
N LEU A 247 -2.25 2.15 23.67
CA LEU A 247 -1.44 2.94 22.75
C LEU A 247 -0.59 2.03 21.86
N PRO A 248 -0.30 2.43 20.61
CA PRO A 248 0.62 1.68 19.77
C PRO A 248 2.05 1.79 20.34
N GLU A 249 2.70 0.66 20.62
CA GLU A 249 4.09 0.64 21.10
C GLU A 249 5.07 1.13 20.03
N VAL A 250 4.72 0.93 18.77
CA VAL A 250 5.54 1.28 17.60
C VAL A 250 4.62 1.78 16.49
N VAL A 251 5.02 2.88 15.87
CA VAL A 251 4.49 3.31 14.57
C VAL A 251 5.40 2.78 13.49
N TYR A 252 4.85 1.95 12.61
CA TYR A 252 5.60 1.46 11.45
C TYR A 252 5.51 2.45 10.30
N TYR A 253 6.67 2.78 9.74
CA TYR A 253 6.75 3.72 8.63
C TYR A 253 7.14 3.04 7.32
N VAL A 254 6.52 3.48 6.25
CA VAL A 254 6.83 3.15 4.85
C VAL A 254 6.92 4.47 4.08
N GLY A 255 8.04 4.70 3.42
CA GLY A 255 8.21 5.92 2.63
C GLY A 255 9.67 6.40 2.58
N PRO A 256 9.93 7.44 1.78
CA PRO A 256 11.27 7.98 1.60
C PRO A 256 11.86 8.49 2.92
N GLY A 257 13.18 8.37 3.06
CA GLY A 257 13.93 8.77 4.27
C GLY A 257 13.93 7.72 5.38
N GLY A 258 12.94 6.81 5.39
CA GLY A 258 12.79 5.77 6.40
C GLY A 258 12.34 6.30 7.77
N ALA A 259 12.28 5.37 8.73
CA ALA A 259 11.75 5.64 10.07
C ALA A 259 12.51 6.74 10.82
N GLN A 260 13.82 6.86 10.62
CA GLN A 260 14.63 7.84 11.34
C GLN A 260 14.29 9.28 10.94
N GLU A 261 14.21 9.55 9.62
CA GLU A 261 13.86 10.87 9.12
C GLU A 261 12.41 11.21 9.46
N PHE A 262 11.51 10.23 9.39
CA PHE A 262 10.11 10.42 9.76
C PHE A 262 9.94 10.71 11.26
N ALA A 263 10.67 10.02 12.15
CA ALA A 263 10.66 10.32 13.58
C ALA A 263 11.11 11.76 13.86
N GLN A 264 12.19 12.21 13.20
CA GLN A 264 12.66 13.58 13.32
C GLN A 264 11.61 14.61 12.86
N MET A 265 10.90 14.33 11.75
CA MET A 265 9.79 15.20 11.29
C MET A 265 8.67 15.30 12.34
N LEU A 266 8.33 14.19 13.02
CA LEU A 266 7.32 14.21 14.07
C LEU A 266 7.79 15.00 15.30
N GLU A 267 9.04 14.85 15.72
CA GLU A 267 9.63 15.59 16.85
C GLU A 267 9.70 17.09 16.57
N ASP A 268 10.17 17.48 15.37
CA ASP A 268 10.29 18.87 14.97
C ASP A 268 8.93 19.58 14.83
N GLY A 269 7.88 18.81 14.52
CA GLY A 269 6.51 19.32 14.36
C GLY A 269 5.70 19.36 15.66
N ALA A 270 6.09 18.57 16.66
CA ALA A 270 5.45 18.56 17.98
C ALA A 270 5.92 19.75 18.83
N LYS A 271 5.46 20.97 18.47
CA LYS A 271 5.76 22.18 19.24
C LYS A 271 5.07 22.08 20.61
N ASP A 272 5.86 21.93 21.68
CA ASP A 272 5.50 22.12 23.10
C ASP A 272 4.62 21.07 23.80
N GLU A 273 4.19 20.00 23.20
CA GLU A 273 3.55 18.91 23.95
C GLU A 273 4.56 17.77 24.11
N ALA A 274 5.04 17.56 25.33
CA ALA A 274 5.83 16.39 25.71
C ALA A 274 4.96 15.14 25.66
N GLU A 275 4.57 14.72 24.47
CA GLU A 275 4.11 13.36 24.24
C GLU A 275 5.33 12.44 24.32
N ASP A 276 5.23 11.38 25.11
CA ASP A 276 6.23 10.31 25.18
C ASP A 276 6.63 9.93 23.73
N GLY A 277 7.92 10.10 23.41
CA GLY A 277 8.44 10.00 22.06
C GLY A 277 7.95 8.75 21.33
N VAL A 278 7.22 8.95 20.25
CA VAL A 278 6.66 7.86 19.46
C VAL A 278 7.81 7.04 18.86
N ARG A 279 7.89 5.77 19.23
CA ARG A 279 8.88 4.89 18.62
C ARG A 279 8.48 4.58 17.18
N VAL A 280 9.28 5.03 16.21
CA VAL A 280 9.06 4.76 14.79
C VAL A 280 10.02 3.68 14.31
N ARG A 281 9.55 2.76 13.48
CA ARG A 281 10.36 1.72 12.82
C ARG A 281 9.99 1.57 11.36
N ASP A 282 10.97 1.26 10.52
CA ASP A 282 10.68 0.82 9.15
C ASP A 282 9.90 -0.50 9.20
N LEU A 283 8.82 -0.58 8.43
CA LEU A 283 7.94 -1.76 8.40
C LEU A 283 8.68 -2.97 7.83
N ALA A 284 9.45 -2.77 6.76
CA ALA A 284 10.39 -3.78 6.27
C ALA A 284 11.80 -3.27 6.53
N ALA A 285 12.51 -3.90 7.47
CA ALA A 285 13.92 -3.65 7.63
C ALA A 285 14.64 -4.12 6.35
N GLY A 286 15.12 -3.19 5.58
CA GLY A 286 16.06 -3.49 4.50
C GLY A 286 17.25 -4.24 5.04
N PRO A 287 18.26 -4.55 4.84
CA PRO A 287 19.27 -5.31 4.22
C PRO A 287 19.77 -6.51 5.03
N GLY A 288 19.11 -7.54 5.13
CA GLY A 288 19.62 -8.91 5.05
C GLY A 288 19.31 -9.42 3.65
N MET A 289 18.68 -8.57 2.85
CA MET A 289 18.27 -8.82 1.47
C MET A 289 19.41 -8.39 0.55
N GLY A 290 19.86 -9.25 -0.34
CA GLY A 290 20.87 -8.93 -1.35
C GLY A 290 20.39 -7.82 -2.26
N ALA A 291 20.52 -6.58 -1.81
CA ALA A 291 20.21 -5.41 -2.62
C ALA A 291 21.34 -5.20 -3.63
N THR A 292 21.00 -5.21 -4.90
CA THR A 292 21.88 -4.74 -5.97
C THR A 292 21.68 -3.23 -6.07
N GLY A 293 22.65 -2.45 -5.62
CA GLY A 293 22.59 -1.00 -5.65
C GLY A 293 22.16 -0.36 -4.32
N THR A 294 22.06 0.97 -4.31
CA THR A 294 21.67 1.75 -3.12
C THR A 294 20.14 1.80 -3.04
N MET A 295 19.53 0.86 -2.34
CA MET A 295 18.10 0.88 -2.06
C MET A 295 17.78 1.99 -1.06
N PRO A 296 16.89 2.94 -1.37
CA PRO A 296 16.47 3.95 -0.41
C PRO A 296 15.79 3.32 0.80
N ARG A 297 16.09 3.85 1.99
CA ARG A 297 15.46 3.39 3.23
C ARG A 297 13.95 3.61 3.20
N GLY A 298 13.20 2.69 3.79
CA GLY A 298 11.76 2.80 3.97
C GLY A 298 10.89 2.42 2.76
N LEU A 299 11.48 2.18 1.56
CA LEU A 299 10.69 1.89 0.35
C LEU A 299 10.46 0.40 0.05
N ALA A 300 10.99 -0.51 0.86
CA ALA A 300 10.95 -1.94 0.54
C ALA A 300 9.64 -2.65 0.95
N ALA A 301 8.80 -2.02 1.77
CA ALA A 301 7.69 -2.71 2.43
C ALA A 301 6.62 -3.23 1.46
N GLY A 302 6.25 -2.44 0.45
CA GLY A 302 5.23 -2.82 -0.51
C GLY A 302 5.60 -4.07 -1.30
N VAL A 303 6.80 -4.12 -1.88
CA VAL A 303 7.27 -5.31 -2.61
C VAL A 303 7.53 -6.51 -1.68
N THR A 304 8.00 -6.27 -0.44
CA THR A 304 8.19 -7.32 0.57
C THR A 304 6.86 -7.99 0.90
N GLY A 305 5.85 -7.21 1.20
CA GLY A 305 4.53 -7.74 1.51
C GLY A 305 3.83 -8.36 0.30
N ALA A 306 4.02 -7.79 -0.90
CA ALA A 306 3.51 -8.37 -2.14
C ALA A 306 4.07 -9.79 -2.41
N LEU A 307 5.30 -10.08 -1.98
CA LEU A 307 5.90 -11.41 -2.06
C LEU A 307 5.48 -12.34 -0.91
N ALA A 308 5.10 -11.79 0.25
CA ALA A 308 4.69 -12.55 1.44
C ALA A 308 3.20 -12.91 1.45
N SER A 309 2.40 -12.18 0.71
CA SER A 309 0.93 -12.25 0.73
C SER A 309 0.31 -13.39 -0.09
#